data_91b40b3d5476d08b9404ecde71b8e497
#
_entry.id   91b40b3d5476d08b9404ecde71b8e497
#
_cell.length_a   1.000
_cell.length_b   1.000
_cell.length_c   1.000
_cell.angle_alpha   90.00
_cell.angle_beta   90.00
_cell.angle_gamma   90.00
#
_symmetry.space_group_name_H-M   'P 1'
#
loop_
_entity.id
_entity.type
_entity.pdbx_description
1 polymer ?
#
loop_
_entity_poly.entity_id
_entity_poly.type
_entity_poly.pdbx_seq_one_letter_code
_entity_poly.pdbx_strand_id
1 'polypeptide(L)'
;FNHMEVIDELAQYSEQARKKGLPSLETILDGVDNHYLQMGLENAILERDPKKLENFLNNELNSMIDRHSNGQEIFYNMGSYAPAFGLLGTVMGLILMMTRQAATSTVDSYATGAQDSMSALLQGMGIALVTTFYGVLLANLLFIPIAGKLKARSDAEVHGLNIIKAGILSIHSKEHPLIMREKLLTFVDKDTRKAARQATD
;
A
#
# COMPACT_ATOMS: atom_id res chain seq x y z
N PHE A 1 -9.92 9.96 3.07
CA PHE A 1 -10.40 10.47 1.78
C PHE A 1 -11.93 10.51 1.82
N ASN A 2 -12.54 11.69 1.76
CA ASN A 2 -14.00 11.82 1.76
C ASN A 2 -14.49 11.83 0.30
N HIS A 3 -14.91 10.68 -0.21
CA HIS A 3 -15.30 10.51 -1.61
C HIS A 3 -16.48 11.42 -2.01
N MET A 4 -17.43 11.68 -1.08
CA MET A 4 -18.61 12.52 -1.37
C MET A 4 -18.23 13.98 -1.56
N GLU A 5 -17.37 14.51 -0.71
CA GLU A 5 -16.87 15.88 -0.79
C GLU A 5 -16.17 16.14 -2.13
N VAL A 6 -15.31 15.19 -2.55
CA VAL A 6 -14.62 15.26 -3.85
C VAL A 6 -15.60 15.18 -5.03
N ILE A 7 -16.66 14.36 -4.95
CA ILE A 7 -17.67 14.25 -6.00
C ILE A 7 -18.47 15.55 -6.12
N ASP A 8 -18.85 16.17 -5.00
CA ASP A 8 -19.59 17.41 -4.99
C ASP A 8 -18.72 18.58 -5.48
N GLU A 9 -17.44 18.60 -5.13
CA GLU A 9 -16.44 19.56 -5.62
C GLU A 9 -16.28 19.44 -7.15
N LEU A 10 -16.07 18.22 -7.66
CA LEU A 10 -15.99 17.95 -9.10
C LEU A 10 -17.27 18.37 -9.84
N ALA A 11 -18.45 18.18 -9.23
CA ALA A 11 -19.72 18.61 -9.82
C ALA A 11 -19.79 20.14 -9.95
N GLN A 12 -19.31 20.89 -8.95
CA GLN A 12 -19.20 22.36 -9.02
C GLN A 12 -18.25 22.81 -10.14
N TYR A 13 -17.07 22.15 -10.25
CA TYR A 13 -16.13 22.47 -11.33
C TYR A 13 -16.71 22.17 -12.71
N SER A 14 -17.45 21.08 -12.86
CA SER A 14 -18.15 20.75 -14.10
C SER A 14 -19.18 21.81 -14.47
N GLU A 15 -19.95 22.29 -13.50
CA GLU A 15 -20.93 23.35 -13.75
C GLU A 15 -20.27 24.66 -14.17
N GLN A 16 -19.17 25.03 -13.53
CA GLN A 16 -18.39 26.22 -13.86
C GLN A 16 -17.73 26.10 -15.24
N ALA A 17 -17.09 24.98 -15.55
CA ALA A 17 -16.51 24.74 -16.86
C ALA A 17 -17.53 24.77 -17.99
N ARG A 18 -18.76 24.31 -17.72
CA ARG A 18 -19.85 24.35 -18.71
C ARG A 18 -20.36 25.73 -18.95
N LYS A 19 -20.50 26.59 -17.90
CA LYS A 19 -21.02 27.94 -18.01
C LYS A 19 -20.03 28.94 -18.60
N LYS A 20 -18.75 28.84 -18.18
CA LYS A 20 -17.71 29.83 -18.48
C LYS A 20 -16.57 29.29 -19.35
N GLY A 21 -16.56 27.97 -19.63
CA GLY A 21 -15.49 27.29 -20.35
C GLY A 21 -14.39 26.77 -19.43
N LEU A 22 -13.60 25.84 -19.95
CA LEU A 22 -12.46 25.21 -19.20
C LEU A 22 -11.46 26.24 -18.65
N PRO A 23 -11.09 27.34 -19.38
CA PRO A 23 -10.14 28.33 -18.84
C PRO A 23 -10.60 29.00 -17.53
N SER A 24 -11.91 29.00 -17.24
CA SER A 24 -12.44 29.58 -15.99
C SER A 24 -12.05 28.78 -14.74
N LEU A 25 -11.59 27.55 -14.90
CA LEU A 25 -11.11 26.71 -13.80
C LEU A 25 -9.73 27.15 -13.30
N GLU A 26 -8.97 27.90 -14.11
CA GLU A 26 -7.64 28.40 -13.74
C GLU A 26 -7.67 29.24 -12.45
N THR A 27 -8.75 29.99 -12.22
CA THR A 27 -8.91 30.80 -11.02
C THR A 27 -9.18 30.00 -9.74
N ILE A 28 -9.46 28.71 -9.85
CA ILE A 28 -9.81 27.85 -8.73
C ILE A 28 -8.62 26.94 -8.36
N LEU A 29 -7.67 26.74 -9.28
CA LEU A 29 -6.55 25.83 -9.11
C LEU A 29 -5.73 26.11 -7.85
N ASP A 30 -5.57 27.38 -7.46
CA ASP A 30 -4.83 27.80 -6.26
C ASP A 30 -5.51 27.38 -4.95
N GLY A 31 -6.80 27.03 -4.99
CA GLY A 31 -7.58 26.59 -3.83
C GLY A 31 -7.78 25.07 -3.74
N VAL A 32 -7.24 24.31 -4.67
CA VAL A 32 -7.38 22.85 -4.70
C VAL A 32 -6.29 22.18 -3.86
N ASP A 33 -6.67 21.55 -2.75
CA ASP A 33 -5.71 20.86 -1.84
C ASP A 33 -5.12 19.59 -2.46
N ASN A 34 -5.85 18.93 -3.35
CA ASN A 34 -5.42 17.66 -3.94
C ASN A 34 -4.53 17.90 -5.17
N HIS A 35 -3.24 17.57 -5.04
CA HIS A 35 -2.24 17.76 -6.10
C HIS A 35 -2.60 17.05 -7.42
N TYR A 36 -3.15 15.83 -7.36
CA TYR A 36 -3.55 15.08 -8.56
C TYR A 36 -4.73 15.75 -9.27
N LEU A 37 -5.70 16.29 -8.51
CA LEU A 37 -6.83 17.04 -9.06
C LEU A 37 -6.36 18.34 -9.69
N GLN A 38 -5.51 19.11 -9.00
CA GLN A 38 -4.95 20.35 -9.51
C GLN A 38 -4.22 20.14 -10.84
N MET A 39 -3.25 19.23 -10.87
CA MET A 39 -2.46 18.90 -12.06
C MET A 39 -3.35 18.37 -13.20
N GLY A 40 -4.35 17.56 -12.87
CA GLY A 40 -5.30 17.03 -13.85
C GLY A 40 -6.16 18.09 -14.48
N LEU A 41 -6.65 19.08 -13.71
CA LEU A 41 -7.41 20.22 -14.21
C LEU A 41 -6.53 21.15 -15.05
N GLU A 42 -5.29 21.44 -14.64
CA GLU A 42 -4.33 22.21 -15.44
C GLU A 42 -4.13 21.60 -16.83
N ASN A 43 -3.88 20.27 -16.87
CA ASN A 43 -3.75 19.59 -18.14
C ASN A 43 -5.06 19.53 -18.95
N ALA A 44 -6.21 19.43 -18.29
CA ALA A 44 -7.51 19.48 -18.98
C ALA A 44 -7.80 20.84 -19.64
N ILE A 45 -7.23 21.92 -19.12
CA ILE A 45 -7.33 23.26 -19.74
C ILE A 45 -6.43 23.35 -20.98
N LEU A 46 -5.23 22.76 -20.93
CA LEU A 46 -4.19 22.88 -21.97
C LEU A 46 -4.38 21.89 -23.12
N GLU A 47 -4.72 20.64 -22.80
CA GLU A 47 -4.83 19.55 -23.78
C GLU A 47 -6.25 19.45 -24.32
N ARG A 48 -6.38 19.43 -25.64
CA ARG A 48 -7.69 19.32 -26.32
C ARG A 48 -8.09 17.87 -26.62
N ASP A 49 -7.12 16.97 -26.70
CA ASP A 49 -7.36 15.56 -27.03
C ASP A 49 -7.67 14.77 -25.73
N PRO A 50 -8.90 14.25 -25.57
CA PRO A 50 -9.27 13.50 -24.38
C PRO A 50 -8.44 12.23 -24.16
N LYS A 51 -7.93 11.60 -25.23
CA LYS A 51 -7.09 10.42 -25.12
C LYS A 51 -5.70 10.74 -24.57
N LYS A 52 -5.14 11.88 -24.95
CA LYS A 52 -3.84 12.32 -24.40
C LYS A 52 -3.96 12.69 -22.93
N LEU A 53 -5.03 13.39 -22.55
CA LEU A 53 -5.33 13.70 -21.16
C LEU A 53 -5.51 12.42 -20.33
N GLU A 54 -6.26 11.45 -20.82
CA GLU A 54 -6.47 10.17 -20.16
C GLU A 54 -5.13 9.42 -19.96
N ASN A 55 -4.30 9.36 -21.00
CA ASN A 55 -2.98 8.73 -20.92
C ASN A 55 -2.07 9.43 -19.91
N PHE A 56 -2.09 10.76 -19.87
CA PHE A 56 -1.33 11.53 -18.89
C PHE A 56 -1.76 11.19 -17.46
N LEU A 57 -3.07 11.22 -17.17
CA LEU A 57 -3.62 10.88 -15.87
C LEU A 57 -3.33 9.43 -15.47
N ASN A 58 -3.40 8.50 -16.43
CA ASN A 58 -3.04 7.10 -16.18
C ASN A 58 -1.56 6.93 -15.85
N ASN A 59 -0.66 7.62 -16.57
CA ASN A 59 0.77 7.54 -16.32
C ASN A 59 1.13 8.05 -14.92
N GLU A 60 0.52 9.16 -14.50
CA GLU A 60 0.73 9.71 -13.17
C GLU A 60 0.20 8.77 -12.07
N LEU A 61 -1.01 8.22 -12.26
CA LEU A 61 -1.58 7.25 -11.35
C LEU A 61 -0.71 5.98 -11.24
N ASN A 62 -0.25 5.44 -12.37
CA ASN A 62 0.61 4.26 -12.40
C ASN A 62 1.97 4.54 -11.72
N SER A 63 2.57 5.69 -11.97
CA SER A 63 3.82 6.10 -11.30
C SER A 63 3.67 6.15 -9.78
N MET A 64 2.53 6.60 -9.29
CA MET A 64 2.24 6.60 -7.86
C MET A 64 2.04 5.18 -7.32
N ILE A 65 1.30 4.33 -8.04
CA ILE A 65 1.10 2.91 -7.69
C ILE A 65 2.45 2.18 -7.60
N ASP A 66 3.33 2.36 -8.59
CA ASP A 66 4.65 1.73 -8.63
C ASP A 66 5.51 2.17 -7.44
N ARG A 67 5.50 3.45 -7.09
CA ARG A 67 6.22 3.98 -5.92
C ARG A 67 5.71 3.37 -4.61
N HIS A 68 4.38 3.25 -4.45
CA HIS A 68 3.77 2.63 -3.27
C HIS A 68 4.04 1.13 -3.22
N SER A 69 3.98 0.44 -4.37
CA SER A 69 4.29 -0.99 -4.50
C SER A 69 5.72 -1.30 -4.07
N ASN A 70 6.70 -0.51 -4.54
CA ASN A 70 8.10 -0.66 -4.14
C ASN A 70 8.28 -0.54 -2.62
N GLY A 71 7.59 0.40 -1.98
CA GLY A 71 7.60 0.55 -0.52
C GLY A 71 6.99 -0.66 0.21
N GLN A 72 5.91 -1.23 -0.31
CA GLN A 72 5.25 -2.41 0.25
C GLN A 72 6.11 -3.67 0.08
N GLU A 73 6.77 -3.81 -1.07
CA GLU A 73 7.62 -4.95 -1.41
C GLU A 73 8.79 -5.12 -0.42
N ILE A 74 9.35 -4.02 0.07
CA ILE A 74 10.40 -4.06 1.10
C ILE A 74 9.91 -4.84 2.33
N PHE A 75 8.73 -4.53 2.84
CA PHE A 75 8.19 -5.22 4.02
C PHE A 75 7.78 -6.67 3.72
N TYR A 76 7.29 -6.96 2.52
CA TYR A 76 7.02 -8.34 2.10
C TYR A 76 8.31 -9.17 2.04
N ASN A 77 9.38 -8.61 1.48
CA ASN A 77 10.68 -9.26 1.42
C ASN A 77 11.27 -9.49 2.82
N MET A 78 11.16 -8.51 3.72
CA MET A 78 11.56 -8.68 5.13
C MET A 78 10.76 -9.80 5.81
N GLY A 79 9.44 -9.87 5.56
CA GLY A 79 8.56 -10.92 6.05
C GLY A 79 8.96 -12.32 5.54
N SER A 80 9.40 -12.40 4.27
CA SER A 80 9.87 -13.64 3.66
C SER A 80 11.26 -14.08 4.18
N TYR A 81 12.17 -13.13 4.36
CA TYR A 81 13.55 -13.41 4.77
C TYR A 81 13.70 -13.69 6.27
N ALA A 82 12.87 -13.09 7.12
CA ALA A 82 12.99 -13.24 8.57
C ALA A 82 12.90 -14.71 9.05
N PRO A 83 11.94 -15.55 8.59
CA PRO A 83 11.90 -16.97 8.92
C PRO A 83 13.10 -17.74 8.35
N ALA A 84 13.55 -17.38 7.13
CA ALA A 84 14.72 -18.02 6.51
C ALA A 84 15.99 -17.77 7.33
N PHE A 85 16.21 -16.56 7.83
CA PHE A 85 17.30 -16.25 8.75
C PHE A 85 17.13 -16.97 10.11
N GLY A 86 15.89 -17.12 10.58
CA GLY A 86 15.58 -17.92 11.76
C GLY A 86 16.03 -19.38 11.59
N LEU A 87 15.70 -19.99 10.45
CA LEU A 87 16.13 -21.35 10.10
C LEU A 87 17.65 -21.43 9.98
N LEU A 88 18.30 -20.46 9.36
CA LEU A 88 19.75 -20.39 9.23
C LEU A 88 20.41 -20.35 10.62
N GLY A 89 19.84 -19.62 11.56
CA GLY A 89 20.26 -19.58 12.96
C GLY A 89 20.17 -20.96 13.66
N THR A 90 19.11 -21.75 13.38
CA THR A 90 19.03 -23.12 13.93
C THR A 90 20.13 -24.01 13.38
N VAL A 91 20.39 -23.98 12.07
CA VAL A 91 21.46 -24.77 11.44
C VAL A 91 22.82 -24.39 12.02
N MET A 92 23.13 -23.12 12.15
CA MET A 92 24.37 -22.65 12.77
C MET A 92 24.47 -23.06 14.24
N GLY A 93 23.40 -22.99 15.01
CA GLY A 93 23.31 -23.40 16.40
C GLY A 93 23.64 -24.89 16.56
N LEU A 94 23.08 -25.74 15.69
CA LEU A 94 23.36 -27.18 15.67
C LEU A 94 24.81 -27.49 15.27
N ILE A 95 25.36 -26.80 14.27
CA ILE A 95 26.76 -26.95 13.88
C ILE A 95 27.70 -26.61 15.04
N LEU A 96 27.49 -25.49 15.71
CA LEU A 96 28.29 -25.06 16.85
C LEU A 96 28.17 -26.05 18.02
N MET A 97 26.97 -26.58 18.26
CA MET A 97 26.72 -27.59 19.27
C MET A 97 27.53 -28.87 18.96
N MET A 98 27.46 -29.40 17.73
CA MET A 98 28.16 -30.58 17.29
C MET A 98 29.69 -30.40 17.34
N THR A 99 30.23 -29.27 16.95
CA THR A 99 31.67 -29.00 16.99
C THR A 99 32.19 -28.89 18.42
N ARG A 100 31.44 -28.32 19.35
CA ARG A 100 31.81 -28.30 20.79
C ARG A 100 31.80 -29.70 21.39
N GLN A 101 30.78 -30.50 21.05
CA GLN A 101 30.70 -31.91 21.50
C GLN A 101 31.93 -32.74 21.04
N ALA A 102 32.30 -32.59 19.76
CA ALA A 102 33.47 -33.29 19.21
C ALA A 102 34.77 -32.88 19.91
N ALA A 103 34.92 -31.58 20.28
CA ALA A 103 36.11 -31.10 20.99
C ALA A 103 36.21 -31.63 22.44
N THR A 104 35.07 -31.77 23.14
CA THR A 104 35.05 -32.32 24.53
C THR A 104 35.24 -33.82 24.58
N SER A 105 34.92 -34.54 23.52
CA SER A 105 35.13 -36.01 23.46
C SER A 105 36.61 -36.45 23.38
N THR A 106 37.52 -35.52 23.10
CA THR A 106 38.97 -35.81 22.96
C THR A 106 39.77 -35.58 24.23
N VAL A 107 39.19 -34.99 25.27
CA VAL A 107 39.87 -34.68 26.53
C VAL A 107 39.07 -35.23 27.70
N ASP A 108 39.57 -36.29 28.34
CA ASP A 108 39.15 -36.93 29.61
C ASP A 108 37.66 -37.31 29.77
N SER A 109 37.25 -38.43 29.18
CA SER A 109 35.89 -38.98 29.18
C SER A 109 35.50 -39.91 30.32
N TYR A 110 36.17 -40.02 31.45
CA TYR A 110 35.92 -41.14 32.36
C TYR A 110 35.26 -40.84 33.72
N ALA A 111 34.98 -39.62 34.12
CA ALA A 111 34.44 -39.40 35.47
C ALA A 111 33.21 -38.52 35.65
N THR A 112 32.87 -37.54 34.78
CA THR A 112 31.75 -36.63 35.01
C THR A 112 30.99 -36.23 33.74
N GLY A 113 31.37 -36.70 32.59
CA GLY A 113 31.07 -36.12 31.29
C GLY A 113 29.66 -36.32 30.70
N ALA A 114 28.91 -37.37 31.09
CA ALA A 114 27.66 -37.69 30.37
C ALA A 114 26.52 -36.73 30.71
N GLN A 115 26.42 -36.26 31.95
CA GLN A 115 25.36 -35.39 32.43
C GLN A 115 25.57 -33.93 31.99
N ASP A 116 26.83 -33.47 32.02
CA ASP A 116 27.21 -32.12 31.53
C ASP A 116 27.08 -32.03 30.01
N SER A 117 27.43 -33.11 29.29
CA SER A 117 27.27 -33.19 27.84
C SER A 117 25.81 -33.14 27.42
N MET A 118 24.90 -33.82 28.14
CA MET A 118 23.47 -33.81 27.86
C MET A 118 22.86 -32.41 28.12
N SER A 119 23.27 -31.77 29.22
CA SER A 119 22.79 -30.41 29.53
C SER A 119 23.24 -29.37 28.48
N ALA A 120 24.47 -29.46 28.00
CA ALA A 120 24.99 -28.60 26.93
C ALA A 120 24.29 -28.83 25.60
N LEU A 121 23.93 -30.09 25.27
CA LEU A 121 23.12 -30.41 24.09
C LEU A 121 21.73 -29.78 24.17
N LEU A 122 21.03 -29.93 25.29
CA LEU A 122 19.69 -29.38 25.50
C LEU A 122 19.70 -27.83 25.43
N GLN A 123 20.71 -27.19 26.00
CA GLN A 123 20.90 -25.77 25.95
C GLN A 123 21.16 -25.27 24.51
N GLY A 124 22.01 -25.94 23.76
CA GLY A 124 22.29 -25.61 22.35
C GLY A 124 21.08 -25.75 21.47
N MET A 125 20.28 -26.81 21.67
CA MET A 125 18.97 -26.98 20.97
C MET A 125 17.99 -25.86 21.33
N GLY A 126 17.91 -25.46 22.61
CA GLY A 126 17.06 -24.37 23.05
C GLY A 126 17.39 -23.06 22.35
N ILE A 127 18.66 -22.68 22.28
CA ILE A 127 19.12 -21.48 21.59
C ILE A 127 18.75 -21.53 20.08
N ALA A 128 19.00 -22.70 19.45
CA ALA A 128 18.68 -22.90 18.05
C ALA A 128 17.16 -22.69 17.76
N LEU A 129 16.28 -23.25 18.58
CA LEU A 129 14.82 -23.12 18.44
C LEU A 129 14.35 -21.66 18.64
N VAL A 130 14.99 -20.93 19.57
CA VAL A 130 14.66 -19.51 19.81
C VAL A 130 14.88 -18.65 18.56
N THR A 131 15.92 -18.90 17.78
CA THR A 131 16.18 -18.13 16.54
C THR A 131 15.07 -18.30 15.52
N THR A 132 14.56 -19.52 15.32
CA THR A 132 13.40 -19.76 14.43
C THR A 132 12.15 -19.09 14.98
N PHE A 133 11.90 -19.20 16.29
CA PHE A 133 10.76 -18.54 16.93
C PHE A 133 10.74 -17.04 16.66
N TYR A 134 11.85 -16.34 16.88
CA TYR A 134 11.92 -14.90 16.59
C TYR A 134 11.81 -14.59 15.10
N GLY A 135 12.39 -15.40 14.22
CA GLY A 135 12.26 -15.23 12.78
C GLY A 135 10.80 -15.26 12.31
N VAL A 136 10.05 -16.28 12.76
CA VAL A 136 8.63 -16.44 12.44
C VAL A 136 7.76 -15.34 13.10
N LEU A 137 8.08 -14.99 14.35
CA LEU A 137 7.37 -13.96 15.10
C LEU A 137 7.50 -12.60 14.42
N LEU A 138 8.71 -12.17 14.06
CA LEU A 138 8.96 -10.90 13.38
C LEU A 138 8.24 -10.84 12.03
N ALA A 139 8.28 -11.93 11.25
CA ALA A 139 7.60 -11.99 9.96
C ALA A 139 6.09 -11.77 10.09
N ASN A 140 5.45 -12.58 10.95
CA ASN A 140 3.99 -12.63 11.01
C ASN A 140 3.36 -11.55 11.90
N LEU A 141 4.08 -11.06 12.91
CA LEU A 141 3.55 -10.06 13.84
C LEU A 141 3.86 -8.63 13.39
N LEU A 142 4.98 -8.41 12.69
CA LEU A 142 5.42 -7.07 12.31
C LEU A 142 5.40 -6.86 10.79
N PHE A 143 6.21 -7.58 10.04
CA PHE A 143 6.47 -7.24 8.63
C PHE A 143 5.26 -7.45 7.72
N ILE A 144 4.62 -8.61 7.79
CA ILE A 144 3.45 -8.93 6.97
C ILE A 144 2.25 -8.02 7.28
N PRO A 145 1.88 -7.76 8.55
CA PRO A 145 0.78 -6.83 8.86
C PRO A 145 1.08 -5.39 8.43
N ILE A 146 2.33 -4.91 8.55
CA ILE A 146 2.71 -3.58 8.07
C ILE A 146 2.54 -3.49 6.56
N ALA A 147 3.05 -4.47 5.81
CA ALA A 147 2.89 -4.53 4.36
C ALA A 147 1.41 -4.54 3.94
N GLY A 148 0.60 -5.35 4.62
CA GLY A 148 -0.86 -5.42 4.38
C GLY A 148 -1.57 -4.08 4.65
N LYS A 149 -1.20 -3.38 5.72
CA LYS A 149 -1.78 -2.07 6.04
C LYS A 149 -1.37 -0.99 5.04
N LEU A 150 -0.11 -0.98 4.60
CA LEU A 150 0.36 -0.08 3.56
C LEU A 150 -0.37 -0.32 2.24
N LYS A 151 -0.57 -1.59 1.87
CA LYS A 151 -1.34 -1.97 0.68
C LYS A 151 -2.77 -1.47 0.75
N ALA A 152 -3.47 -1.75 1.86
CA ALA A 152 -4.85 -1.33 2.03
C ALA A 152 -5.01 0.22 1.95
N ARG A 153 -4.05 0.97 2.48
CA ARG A 153 -4.05 2.44 2.36
C ARG A 153 -3.81 2.90 0.92
N SER A 154 -2.85 2.29 0.24
CA SER A 154 -2.57 2.59 -1.16
C SER A 154 -3.78 2.30 -2.05
N ASP A 155 -4.42 1.14 -1.87
CA ASP A 155 -5.62 0.76 -2.64
C ASP A 155 -6.78 1.76 -2.42
N ALA A 156 -6.98 2.24 -1.18
CA ALA A 156 -7.98 3.24 -0.87
C ALA A 156 -7.67 4.60 -1.53
N GLU A 157 -6.40 5.02 -1.55
CA GLU A 157 -5.96 6.24 -2.20
C GLU A 157 -6.14 6.15 -3.72
N VAL A 158 -5.68 5.07 -4.34
CA VAL A 158 -5.85 4.79 -5.78
C VAL A 158 -7.33 4.80 -6.16
N HIS A 159 -8.20 4.26 -5.32
CA HIS A 159 -9.65 4.31 -5.55
C HIS A 159 -10.17 5.75 -5.60
N GLY A 160 -9.77 6.60 -4.66
CA GLY A 160 -10.12 8.03 -4.67
C GLY A 160 -9.60 8.77 -5.90
N LEU A 161 -8.36 8.50 -6.31
CA LEU A 161 -7.77 9.11 -7.52
C LEU A 161 -8.45 8.65 -8.81
N ASN A 162 -8.97 7.42 -8.86
CA ASN A 162 -9.79 6.98 -10.01
C ASN A 162 -11.11 7.75 -10.11
N ILE A 163 -11.72 8.14 -8.99
CA ILE A 163 -12.90 9.02 -8.99
C ILE A 163 -12.52 10.39 -9.56
N ILE A 164 -11.42 10.97 -9.10
CA ILE A 164 -10.91 12.25 -9.61
C ILE A 164 -10.64 12.18 -11.11
N LYS A 165 -9.93 11.14 -11.58
CA LYS A 165 -9.65 10.91 -12.99
C LYS A 165 -10.94 10.87 -13.84
N ALA A 166 -11.93 10.08 -13.40
CA ALA A 166 -13.20 9.99 -14.10
C ALA A 166 -13.96 11.35 -14.13
N GLY A 167 -13.85 12.13 -13.04
CA GLY A 167 -14.40 13.48 -12.96
C GLY A 167 -13.74 14.45 -13.92
N ILE A 168 -12.40 14.49 -13.95
CA ILE A 168 -11.63 15.36 -14.86
C ILE A 168 -11.96 15.06 -16.33
N LEU A 169 -12.03 13.78 -16.71
CA LEU A 169 -12.38 13.40 -18.08
C LEU A 169 -13.82 13.79 -18.43
N SER A 170 -14.74 13.70 -17.48
CA SER A 170 -16.12 14.14 -17.68
C SER A 170 -16.24 15.68 -17.78
N ILE A 171 -15.45 16.44 -17.01
CA ILE A 171 -15.36 17.90 -17.12
C ILE A 171 -14.79 18.30 -18.49
N HIS A 172 -13.71 17.64 -18.93
CA HIS A 172 -13.10 17.90 -20.23
C HIS A 172 -14.05 17.64 -21.39
N SER A 173 -14.84 16.56 -21.32
CA SER A 173 -15.88 16.23 -22.33
C SER A 173 -17.14 17.09 -22.22
N LYS A 174 -17.20 18.04 -21.26
CA LYS A 174 -18.36 18.91 -21.00
C LYS A 174 -19.65 18.14 -20.72
N GLU A 175 -19.53 16.97 -20.07
CA GLU A 175 -20.65 16.14 -19.67
C GLU A 175 -21.57 16.90 -18.70
N HIS A 176 -22.87 16.56 -18.71
CA HIS A 176 -23.81 17.24 -17.81
C HIS A 176 -23.49 16.92 -16.34
N PRO A 177 -23.45 17.92 -15.42
CA PRO A 177 -23.05 17.70 -14.03
C PRO A 177 -23.83 16.59 -13.31
N LEU A 178 -25.14 16.46 -13.58
CA LEU A 178 -25.97 15.40 -13.01
C LEU A 178 -25.56 14.01 -13.51
N ILE A 179 -25.25 13.87 -14.81
CA ILE A 179 -24.80 12.60 -15.40
C ILE A 179 -23.42 12.23 -14.85
N MET A 180 -22.53 13.20 -14.76
CA MET A 180 -21.21 13.03 -14.17
C MET A 180 -21.32 12.59 -12.71
N ARG A 181 -22.16 13.25 -11.90
CA ARG A 181 -22.40 12.88 -10.51
C ARG A 181 -22.91 11.45 -10.36
N GLU A 182 -23.91 11.05 -11.15
CA GLU A 182 -24.42 9.66 -11.15
C GLU A 182 -23.35 8.66 -11.55
N LYS A 183 -22.50 8.98 -12.53
CA LYS A 183 -21.36 8.16 -12.96
C LYS A 183 -20.32 8.03 -11.84
N LEU A 184 -19.96 9.13 -11.16
CA LEU A 184 -19.00 9.10 -10.06
C LEU A 184 -19.55 8.36 -8.83
N LEU A 185 -20.85 8.44 -8.56
CA LEU A 185 -21.51 7.66 -7.51
C LEU A 185 -21.44 6.13 -7.74
N THR A 186 -21.13 5.66 -8.96
CA THR A 186 -20.90 4.23 -9.19
C THR A 186 -19.65 3.70 -8.52
N PHE A 187 -18.68 4.55 -8.24
CA PHE A 187 -17.44 4.20 -7.53
C PHE A 187 -17.61 4.12 -6.01
N VAL A 188 -18.72 4.65 -5.47
CA VAL A 188 -18.98 4.69 -4.03
C VAL A 188 -19.89 3.55 -3.60
N ASP A 189 -19.73 3.10 -2.34
CA ASP A 189 -20.51 2.02 -1.76
C ASP A 189 -22.03 2.28 -1.83
N LYS A 190 -22.80 1.17 -1.91
CA LYS A 190 -24.26 1.21 -2.09
C LYS A 190 -24.99 2.01 -1.01
N ASP A 191 -24.52 1.97 0.22
CA ASP A 191 -25.18 2.66 1.34
C ASP A 191 -24.95 4.17 1.28
N THR A 192 -23.70 4.59 0.97
CA THR A 192 -23.36 5.99 0.75
C THR A 192 -24.06 6.56 -0.48
N ARG A 193 -24.19 5.76 -1.57
CA ARG A 193 -24.93 6.13 -2.77
C ARG A 193 -26.42 6.37 -2.50
N LYS A 194 -27.08 5.53 -1.67
CA LYS A 194 -28.48 5.72 -1.29
C LYS A 194 -28.67 7.00 -0.48
N ALA A 195 -27.78 7.26 0.47
CA ALA A 195 -27.82 8.48 1.28
C ALA A 195 -27.63 9.73 0.42
N ALA A 196 -26.69 9.69 -0.56
CA ALA A 196 -26.45 10.80 -1.48
C ALA A 196 -27.62 11.12 -2.41
N ARG A 197 -28.40 10.11 -2.83
CA ARG A 197 -29.62 10.30 -3.64
C ARG A 197 -30.75 10.90 -2.82
N GLN A 198 -30.91 10.47 -1.57
CA GLN A 198 -31.96 11.00 -0.67
C GLN A 198 -31.70 12.45 -0.25
N ALA A 199 -30.45 12.92 -0.27
CA ALA A 199 -30.10 14.30 0.04
C ALA A 199 -30.31 15.26 -1.17
N THR A 200 -30.58 14.72 -2.36
CA THR A 200 -30.76 15.50 -3.60
C THR A 200 -32.23 15.61 -4.02
N ASP A 201 -33.12 14.80 -3.46
CA ASP A 201 -34.60 14.89 -3.56
C ASP A 201 -35.15 15.81 -2.47
#